data_162f40c02511cde67c291d09ddb3e0b8
#
_entry.id   162f40c02511cde67c291d09ddb3e0b8
#
_cell.length_a   1.000
_cell.length_b   1.000
_cell.length_c   1.000
_cell.angle_alpha   90.00
_cell.angle_beta   90.00
_cell.angle_gamma   90.00
#
_symmetry.space_group_name_H-M   'P 1'
#
loop_
_entity.id
_entity.type
_entity.pdbx_description
1 polymer ?
#
loop_
_entity_poly.entity_id
_entity_poly.type
_entity_poly.pdbx_seq_one_letter_code
_entity_poly.pdbx_strand_id
1 'polypeptide(L)'
;MHVLTARTRTIVRGVGAGLLLALGVGFGWPRDAHAQSLGGSTASVDRQNRVARQHDFTFIDTGEQVRRFADRGYLVEVKPTANFLLRGVSYPYARAEVDLFVKRLSAQYRAACGERLVVTSLTRPTTRQPRNASDRSVHPTGMAVDLRYSPNRACRTWLERVLTQLEGAGVLEATRERFPVHYHVAVFPRQYAAYVSGLDAVPSEPASTRLAYTVRAGDSLWGIARSHGTTVDDLQSANGMDSSRIYVGQVLAVPTQVESVQ
;
A
#
# COMPACT_ATOMS: atom_id res chain seq x y z
N MET A 1 48.15 30.18 -58.14
CA MET A 1 46.94 30.82 -57.65
C MET A 1 46.84 30.53 -56.17
N HIS A 2 47.22 31.52 -55.35
CA HIS A 2 47.27 31.42 -53.91
C HIS A 2 46.00 31.98 -53.33
N VAL A 3 45.40 31.26 -52.40
CA VAL A 3 44.29 31.77 -51.55
C VAL A 3 44.78 31.81 -50.11
N LEU A 4 44.82 33.02 -49.57
CA LEU A 4 45.19 33.30 -48.18
C LEU A 4 44.03 32.96 -47.24
N THR A 5 44.32 32.24 -46.16
CA THR A 5 43.43 31.99 -45.04
C THR A 5 43.64 33.06 -43.95
N ALA A 6 42.62 33.82 -43.65
CA ALA A 6 42.58 34.77 -42.51
C ALA A 6 42.15 34.04 -41.21
N ARG A 7 42.99 34.14 -40.18
CA ARG A 7 42.68 33.65 -38.81
C ARG A 7 42.00 34.79 -38.04
N THR A 8 40.75 34.56 -37.58
CA THR A 8 40.06 35.43 -36.68
C THR A 8 40.25 34.93 -35.24
N ARG A 9 40.81 35.75 -34.37
CA ARG A 9 40.92 35.50 -32.93
C ARG A 9 39.65 35.97 -32.23
N THR A 10 38.95 35.06 -31.58
CA THR A 10 37.81 35.35 -30.71
C THR A 10 38.28 35.48 -29.27
N ILE A 11 38.00 36.67 -28.67
CA ILE A 11 38.27 36.97 -27.27
C ILE A 11 37.14 36.39 -26.42
N VAL A 12 37.47 35.50 -25.49
CA VAL A 12 36.55 34.99 -24.50
C VAL A 12 36.51 35.92 -23.31
N ARG A 13 35.38 36.63 -23.12
CA ARG A 13 35.05 37.34 -21.89
C ARG A 13 34.43 36.37 -20.89
N GLY A 14 35.07 36.18 -19.75
CA GLY A 14 34.53 35.42 -18.62
C GLY A 14 33.33 36.15 -17.99
N VAL A 15 32.27 35.42 -17.81
CA VAL A 15 31.11 35.82 -17.01
C VAL A 15 31.11 34.90 -15.77
N GLY A 16 31.20 35.55 -14.60
CA GLY A 16 31.27 34.90 -13.32
C GLY A 16 29.99 34.10 -13.02
N ALA A 17 30.17 32.86 -12.64
CA ALA A 17 29.11 31.98 -12.15
C ALA A 17 28.79 32.36 -10.70
N GLY A 18 27.68 33.04 -10.49
CA GLY A 18 27.07 33.20 -9.17
C GLY A 18 26.48 31.87 -8.71
N LEU A 19 27.05 31.30 -7.61
CA LEU A 19 26.59 30.12 -6.97
C LEU A 19 25.34 30.42 -6.14
N LEU A 20 24.15 30.17 -6.68
CA LEU A 20 22.89 30.21 -5.91
C LEU A 20 22.77 28.90 -5.12
N LEU A 21 23.10 28.97 -3.83
CA LEU A 21 22.79 27.92 -2.86
C LEU A 21 21.26 27.88 -2.63
N ALA A 22 20.56 26.99 -3.33
CA ALA A 22 19.19 26.65 -3.01
C ALA A 22 19.20 25.77 -1.75
N LEU A 23 18.87 26.35 -0.60
CA LEU A 23 18.55 25.62 0.62
C LEU A 23 17.19 24.90 0.40
N GLY A 24 17.24 23.68 -0.12
CA GLY A 24 16.11 22.77 -0.15
C GLY A 24 15.81 22.30 1.26
N VAL A 25 14.80 22.90 1.91
CA VAL A 25 14.22 22.33 3.14
C VAL A 25 13.47 21.07 2.74
N GLY A 26 14.17 19.94 2.74
CA GLY A 26 13.58 18.63 2.61
C GLY A 26 12.79 18.32 3.88
N PHE A 27 11.45 18.39 3.83
CA PHE A 27 10.62 17.73 4.83
C PHE A 27 10.81 16.21 4.70
N GLY A 28 11.85 15.70 5.35
CA GLY A 28 12.06 14.29 5.52
C GLY A 28 11.10 13.77 6.60
N TRP A 29 10.09 13.03 6.19
CA TRP A 29 9.43 12.11 7.12
C TRP A 29 10.49 11.15 7.65
N PRO A 30 10.54 10.84 8.96
CA PRO A 30 11.40 9.80 9.44
C PRO A 30 10.94 8.47 8.81
N ARG A 31 11.61 8.08 7.75
CA ARG A 31 11.56 6.72 7.27
C ARG A 31 12.40 5.94 8.27
N ASP A 32 11.75 5.15 9.10
CA ASP A 32 12.45 4.07 9.76
C ASP A 32 13.11 3.25 8.66
N ALA A 33 14.41 3.41 8.53
CA ALA A 33 15.22 2.69 7.55
C ALA A 33 15.38 1.24 8.04
N HIS A 34 14.24 0.51 8.11
CA HIS A 34 14.31 -0.94 8.13
C HIS A 34 14.79 -1.36 6.76
N ALA A 35 15.95 -2.00 6.73
CA ALA A 35 16.52 -2.54 5.51
C ALA A 35 15.42 -3.37 4.81
N GLN A 36 14.94 -2.88 3.68
CA GLN A 36 13.89 -3.51 2.88
C GLN A 36 14.44 -4.84 2.35
N SER A 37 14.24 -5.90 3.09
CA SER A 37 14.57 -7.25 2.68
C SER A 37 13.36 -8.13 2.94
N LEU A 38 13.05 -9.02 1.99
CA LEU A 38 12.01 -10.05 2.17
C LEU A 38 12.43 -11.12 3.19
N GLY A 39 13.36 -10.81 4.07
CA GLY A 39 13.74 -11.62 5.22
C GLY A 39 12.75 -11.40 6.35
N GLY A 40 11.88 -12.36 6.62
CA GLY A 40 10.91 -12.28 7.70
C GLY A 40 11.57 -12.00 9.06
N SER A 41 10.89 -11.18 9.86
CA SER A 41 11.29 -10.88 11.23
C SER A 41 10.07 -10.97 12.16
N THR A 42 10.31 -11.14 13.46
CA THR A 42 9.25 -11.05 14.47
C THR A 42 8.51 -9.71 14.37
N ALA A 43 9.24 -8.62 14.10
CA ALA A 43 8.67 -7.28 13.96
C ALA A 43 7.70 -7.17 12.77
N SER A 44 8.01 -7.83 11.64
CA SER A 44 7.10 -7.91 10.48
C SER A 44 5.80 -8.63 10.83
N VAL A 45 5.90 -9.80 11.49
CA VAL A 45 4.71 -10.56 11.93
C VAL A 45 3.87 -9.75 12.93
N ASP A 46 4.53 -9.07 13.87
CA ASP A 46 3.85 -8.21 14.86
C ASP A 46 3.14 -7.03 14.18
N ARG A 47 3.75 -6.44 13.17
CA ARG A 47 3.14 -5.36 12.39
C ARG A 47 1.90 -5.84 11.66
N GLN A 48 1.96 -6.97 10.97
CA GLN A 48 0.81 -7.58 10.29
C GLN A 48 -0.35 -7.83 11.26
N ASN A 49 -0.07 -8.48 12.39
CA ASN A 49 -1.07 -8.80 13.40
C ASN A 49 -1.69 -7.53 14.03
N ARG A 50 -0.86 -6.50 14.30
CA ARG A 50 -1.32 -5.21 14.79
C ARG A 50 -2.26 -4.52 13.80
N VAL A 51 -1.92 -4.51 12.50
CA VAL A 51 -2.78 -3.96 11.45
C VAL A 51 -4.10 -4.70 11.38
N ALA A 52 -4.11 -6.04 11.43
CA ALA A 52 -5.34 -6.83 11.47
C ALA A 52 -6.25 -6.43 12.65
N ARG A 53 -5.66 -6.21 13.84
CA ARG A 53 -6.40 -5.78 15.05
C ARG A 53 -6.89 -4.33 14.96
N GLN A 54 -6.13 -3.43 14.36
CA GLN A 54 -6.53 -2.04 14.13
C GLN A 54 -7.75 -1.93 13.19
N HIS A 55 -7.89 -2.88 12.27
CA HIS A 55 -9.06 -3.02 11.41
C HIS A 55 -10.21 -3.80 12.05
N ASP A 56 -10.07 -4.24 13.30
CA ASP A 56 -11.02 -5.12 13.99
C ASP A 56 -11.35 -6.39 13.19
N PHE A 57 -10.37 -6.96 12.50
CA PHE A 57 -10.57 -8.17 11.71
C PHE A 57 -10.68 -9.39 12.59
N THR A 58 -11.73 -10.17 12.39
CA THR A 58 -11.92 -11.46 13.04
C THR A 58 -10.87 -12.45 12.54
N PHE A 59 -10.19 -13.12 13.49
CA PHE A 59 -9.38 -14.31 13.19
C PHE A 59 -10.32 -15.50 13.10
N ILE A 60 -10.67 -15.89 11.90
CA ILE A 60 -11.67 -16.90 11.58
C ILE A 60 -11.18 -18.29 12.02
N ASP A 61 -11.99 -19.03 12.79
CA ASP A 61 -11.59 -20.31 13.37
C ASP A 61 -11.85 -21.52 12.48
N THR A 62 -12.98 -21.52 11.76
CA THR A 62 -13.42 -22.72 11.03
C THR A 62 -13.74 -22.42 9.57
N GLY A 63 -13.71 -23.46 8.73
CA GLY A 63 -14.10 -23.33 7.33
C GLY A 63 -15.57 -22.94 7.13
N GLU A 64 -16.43 -23.27 8.08
CA GLU A 64 -17.83 -22.84 8.07
C GLU A 64 -17.94 -21.32 8.29
N GLN A 65 -17.15 -20.78 9.22
CA GLN A 65 -17.08 -19.32 9.41
C GLN A 65 -16.53 -18.63 8.17
N VAL A 66 -15.54 -19.20 7.45
CA VAL A 66 -15.06 -18.63 6.18
C VAL A 66 -16.21 -18.47 5.19
N ARG A 67 -17.05 -19.51 5.02
CA ARG A 67 -18.22 -19.44 4.14
C ARG A 67 -19.21 -18.38 4.59
N ARG A 68 -19.56 -18.34 5.88
CA ARG A 68 -20.46 -17.30 6.41
C ARG A 68 -19.93 -15.87 6.20
N PHE A 69 -18.61 -15.67 6.30
CA PHE A 69 -17.99 -14.37 6.02
C PHE A 69 -18.04 -14.02 4.52
N ALA A 70 -17.89 -15.01 3.64
CA ALA A 70 -18.06 -14.83 2.21
C ALA A 70 -19.52 -14.51 1.84
N ASP A 71 -20.47 -15.26 2.38
CA ASP A 71 -21.91 -15.04 2.14
C ASP A 71 -22.39 -13.64 2.58
N ARG A 72 -21.73 -13.08 3.60
CA ARG A 72 -22.01 -11.72 4.10
C ARG A 72 -21.19 -10.63 3.41
N GLY A 73 -20.35 -10.98 2.44
CA GLY A 73 -19.53 -10.02 1.71
C GLY A 73 -18.29 -9.50 2.46
N TYR A 74 -17.96 -10.04 3.63
CA TYR A 74 -16.72 -9.67 4.35
C TYR A 74 -15.47 -10.28 3.71
N LEU A 75 -15.62 -11.36 2.98
CA LEU A 75 -14.60 -11.97 2.11
C LEU A 75 -15.19 -12.13 0.71
N VAL A 76 -14.35 -12.02 -0.29
CA VAL A 76 -14.71 -12.27 -1.69
C VAL A 76 -14.04 -13.55 -2.18
N GLU A 77 -14.68 -14.24 -3.11
CA GLU A 77 -14.08 -15.39 -3.78
C GLU A 77 -13.03 -14.93 -4.79
N VAL A 78 -11.80 -15.38 -4.62
CA VAL A 78 -10.69 -15.12 -5.54
C VAL A 78 -10.75 -16.14 -6.67
N LYS A 79 -11.15 -15.71 -7.85
CA LYS A 79 -11.29 -16.58 -9.02
C LYS A 79 -10.06 -16.49 -9.92
N PRO A 80 -9.50 -17.64 -10.37
CA PRO A 80 -8.39 -17.66 -11.31
C PRO A 80 -8.70 -16.84 -12.58
N THR A 81 -7.66 -16.27 -13.18
CA THR A 81 -7.77 -15.51 -14.44
C THR A 81 -6.74 -16.02 -15.46
N ALA A 82 -6.68 -15.39 -16.64
CA ALA A 82 -5.61 -15.64 -17.59
C ALA A 82 -4.21 -15.32 -17.01
N ASN A 83 -4.12 -14.47 -15.96
CA ASN A 83 -2.86 -13.97 -15.40
C ASN A 83 -2.38 -14.76 -14.18
N PHE A 84 -3.26 -15.41 -13.44
CA PHE A 84 -2.89 -16.25 -12.28
C PHE A 84 -3.74 -17.50 -12.18
N LEU A 85 -3.26 -18.44 -11.37
CA LEU A 85 -3.97 -19.66 -11.00
C LEU A 85 -3.87 -19.92 -9.50
N LEU A 86 -4.82 -20.69 -8.97
CA LEU A 86 -4.81 -21.20 -7.61
C LEU A 86 -4.28 -22.65 -7.63
N ARG A 87 -3.36 -22.97 -6.72
CA ARG A 87 -2.82 -24.31 -6.58
C ARG A 87 -2.89 -24.76 -5.13
N GLY A 88 -3.70 -25.77 -4.83
CA GLY A 88 -3.84 -26.34 -3.49
C GLY A 88 -4.51 -25.40 -2.47
N VAL A 89 -5.24 -24.38 -2.94
CA VAL A 89 -5.94 -23.43 -2.07
C VAL A 89 -7.24 -24.02 -1.59
N SER A 90 -7.34 -24.31 -0.29
CA SER A 90 -8.52 -24.94 0.32
C SER A 90 -9.69 -23.95 0.51
N TYR A 91 -9.40 -22.69 0.77
CA TYR A 91 -10.37 -21.62 0.96
C TYR A 91 -10.02 -20.45 0.04
N PRO A 92 -10.57 -20.40 -1.18
CA PRO A 92 -10.24 -19.40 -2.18
C PRO A 92 -10.95 -18.05 -1.90
N TYR A 93 -10.87 -17.59 -0.66
CA TYR A 93 -11.49 -16.36 -0.19
C TYR A 93 -10.46 -15.42 0.40
N ALA A 94 -10.66 -14.12 0.23
CA ALA A 94 -9.80 -13.08 0.78
C ALA A 94 -10.58 -11.78 1.01
N ARG A 95 -9.98 -10.78 1.64
CA ARG A 95 -10.45 -9.40 1.63
C ARG A 95 -10.45 -8.87 0.19
N ALA A 96 -11.35 -7.96 -0.13
CA ALA A 96 -11.49 -7.40 -1.48
C ALA A 96 -10.19 -6.77 -1.98
N GLU A 97 -9.43 -6.12 -1.09
CA GLU A 97 -8.15 -5.49 -1.41
C GLU A 97 -7.06 -6.51 -1.74
N VAL A 98 -7.11 -7.71 -1.16
CA VAL A 98 -6.21 -8.82 -1.50
C VAL A 98 -6.54 -9.38 -2.89
N ASP A 99 -7.81 -9.55 -3.21
CA ASP A 99 -8.25 -9.96 -4.55
C ASP A 99 -7.81 -8.93 -5.61
N LEU A 100 -8.00 -7.63 -5.33
CA LEU A 100 -7.53 -6.54 -6.18
C LEU A 100 -6.00 -6.56 -6.34
N PHE A 101 -5.26 -6.76 -5.25
CA PHE A 101 -3.80 -6.88 -5.27
C PHE A 101 -3.35 -8.04 -6.16
N VAL A 102 -3.92 -9.23 -5.98
CA VAL A 102 -3.58 -10.42 -6.79
C VAL A 102 -3.86 -10.18 -8.26
N LYS A 103 -5.00 -9.59 -8.61
CA LYS A 103 -5.36 -9.27 -10.00
C LYS A 103 -4.39 -8.27 -10.64
N ARG A 104 -4.06 -7.17 -9.95
CA ARG A 104 -3.13 -6.15 -10.45
C ARG A 104 -1.70 -6.68 -10.55
N LEU A 105 -1.22 -7.35 -9.50
CA LEU A 105 0.13 -7.94 -9.48
C LEU A 105 0.29 -8.99 -10.57
N SER A 106 -0.68 -9.88 -10.72
CA SER A 106 -0.60 -10.98 -11.69
C SER A 106 -0.62 -10.51 -13.15
N ALA A 107 -1.35 -9.44 -13.46
CA ALA A 107 -1.34 -8.83 -14.79
C ALA A 107 0.05 -8.29 -15.15
N GLN A 108 0.68 -7.56 -14.23
CA GLN A 108 2.02 -7.02 -14.39
C GLN A 108 3.09 -8.13 -14.42
N TYR A 109 2.95 -9.13 -13.53
CA TYR A 109 3.84 -10.29 -13.49
C TYR A 109 3.81 -11.06 -14.81
N ARG A 110 2.62 -11.33 -15.36
CA ARG A 110 2.48 -12.01 -16.64
C ARG A 110 3.10 -11.21 -17.80
N ALA A 111 2.90 -9.91 -17.82
CA ALA A 111 3.51 -9.04 -18.83
C ALA A 111 5.04 -9.04 -18.75
N ALA A 112 5.61 -9.04 -17.56
CA ALA A 112 7.05 -9.01 -17.32
C ALA A 112 7.72 -10.38 -17.49
N CYS A 113 7.02 -11.47 -17.17
CA CYS A 113 7.57 -12.82 -17.04
C CYS A 113 7.10 -13.81 -18.10
N GLY A 114 5.99 -13.56 -18.79
CA GLY A 114 5.37 -14.50 -19.70
C GLY A 114 4.67 -15.71 -19.02
N GLU A 115 4.81 -15.90 -17.71
CA GLU A 115 4.17 -16.98 -16.96
C GLU A 115 3.03 -16.46 -16.05
N ARG A 116 2.10 -17.35 -15.69
CA ARG A 116 1.04 -17.01 -14.74
C ARG A 116 1.58 -16.98 -13.32
N LEU A 117 1.13 -16.00 -12.53
CA LEU A 117 1.36 -16.00 -11.09
C LEU A 117 0.63 -17.20 -10.45
N VAL A 118 1.23 -17.84 -9.47
CA VAL A 118 0.61 -18.98 -8.77
C VAL A 118 0.37 -18.61 -7.32
N VAL A 119 -0.92 -18.56 -6.94
CA VAL A 119 -1.36 -18.40 -5.55
C VAL A 119 -1.47 -19.78 -4.92
N THR A 120 -0.87 -19.97 -3.75
CA THR A 120 -0.81 -21.25 -3.04
C THR A 120 -1.57 -21.26 -1.73
N SER A 121 -1.91 -20.09 -1.18
CA SER A 121 -2.77 -19.96 -0.01
C SER A 121 -3.47 -18.60 0.00
N LEU A 122 -4.66 -18.58 0.60
CA LEU A 122 -5.45 -17.38 0.90
C LEU A 122 -5.94 -17.48 2.35
N THR A 123 -7.23 -17.29 2.62
CA THR A 123 -7.78 -17.46 3.98
C THR A 123 -7.51 -18.86 4.49
N ARG A 124 -6.92 -18.97 5.68
CA ARG A 124 -6.73 -20.24 6.41
C ARG A 124 -7.30 -20.06 7.80
N PRO A 125 -8.38 -20.79 8.18
CA PRO A 125 -8.91 -20.77 9.53
C PRO A 125 -7.85 -21.16 10.56
N THR A 126 -7.97 -20.70 11.80
CA THR A 126 -7.01 -21.00 12.87
C THR A 126 -6.89 -22.51 13.10
N THR A 127 -7.99 -23.26 12.98
CA THR A 127 -8.01 -24.74 13.09
C THR A 127 -7.36 -25.48 11.91
N ARG A 128 -6.98 -24.78 10.86
CA ARG A 128 -6.38 -25.34 9.63
C ARG A 128 -5.00 -24.74 9.31
N GLN A 129 -4.37 -24.14 10.31
CA GLN A 129 -2.98 -23.67 10.16
C GLN A 129 -2.01 -24.86 10.07
N PRO A 130 -0.97 -24.79 9.23
CA PRO A 130 0.09 -25.79 9.25
C PRO A 130 0.87 -25.74 10.59
N ARG A 131 1.49 -26.85 10.96
CA ARG A 131 2.18 -27.00 12.27
C ARG A 131 3.29 -25.96 12.50
N ASN A 132 3.89 -25.43 11.44
CA ASN A 132 4.95 -24.42 11.48
C ASN A 132 4.42 -22.99 11.30
N ALA A 133 3.11 -22.78 11.25
CA ALA A 133 2.56 -21.43 11.16
C ALA A 133 2.74 -20.69 12.49
N SER A 134 2.99 -19.39 12.41
CA SER A 134 2.98 -18.52 13.58
C SER A 134 1.55 -18.45 14.15
N ASP A 135 1.42 -18.44 15.47
CA ASP A 135 0.17 -18.15 16.20
C ASP A 135 -0.35 -16.73 15.92
N ARG A 136 0.53 -15.85 15.41
CA ARG A 136 0.22 -14.49 14.96
C ARG A 136 -0.06 -14.38 13.47
N SER A 137 -0.23 -15.52 12.77
CA SER A 137 -0.57 -15.54 11.35
C SER A 137 -1.84 -14.73 11.05
N VAL A 138 -1.81 -13.94 9.98
CA VAL A 138 -2.97 -13.13 9.53
C VAL A 138 -3.75 -13.78 8.39
N HIS A 139 -3.41 -14.99 7.96
CA HIS A 139 -4.25 -15.77 7.05
C HIS A 139 -5.69 -15.96 7.53
N PRO A 140 -5.95 -16.16 8.86
CA PRO A 140 -7.32 -16.27 9.35
C PRO A 140 -8.18 -15.02 9.16
N THR A 141 -7.57 -13.86 8.93
CA THR A 141 -8.31 -12.61 8.73
C THR A 141 -8.67 -12.33 7.27
N GLY A 142 -8.15 -13.13 6.34
CA GLY A 142 -8.31 -12.96 4.90
C GLY A 142 -7.45 -11.86 4.28
N MET A 143 -6.50 -11.27 5.05
CA MET A 143 -5.62 -10.21 4.54
C MET A 143 -4.28 -10.72 3.99
N ALA A 144 -4.02 -12.02 4.02
CA ALA A 144 -2.79 -12.62 3.53
C ALA A 144 -2.98 -13.50 2.30
N VAL A 145 -1.94 -13.56 1.48
CA VAL A 145 -1.82 -14.44 0.30
C VAL A 145 -0.41 -15.02 0.24
N ASP A 146 -0.31 -16.32 -0.09
CA ASP A 146 0.97 -16.95 -0.37
C ASP A 146 1.14 -17.11 -1.88
N LEU A 147 2.32 -16.73 -2.38
CA LEU A 147 2.69 -16.79 -3.78
C LEU A 147 3.84 -17.79 -3.97
N ARG A 148 3.72 -18.63 -4.99
CA ARG A 148 4.75 -19.61 -5.33
C ARG A 148 6.08 -18.93 -5.65
N TYR A 149 7.16 -19.49 -5.11
CA TYR A 149 8.52 -19.17 -5.55
C TYR A 149 8.75 -19.72 -6.97
N SER A 150 8.90 -18.85 -7.97
CA SER A 150 9.07 -19.26 -9.36
C SER A 150 10.45 -19.94 -9.57
N PRO A 151 10.55 -21.00 -10.39
CA PRO A 151 11.84 -21.54 -10.80
C PRO A 151 12.62 -20.56 -11.70
N ASN A 152 11.94 -19.62 -12.38
CA ASN A 152 12.57 -18.61 -13.21
C ASN A 152 13.17 -17.49 -12.36
N ARG A 153 14.50 -17.32 -12.44
CA ARG A 153 15.23 -16.30 -11.67
C ARG A 153 14.79 -14.87 -12.00
N ALA A 154 14.60 -14.57 -13.28
CA ALA A 154 14.20 -13.22 -13.71
C ALA A 154 12.83 -12.83 -13.13
N CYS A 155 11.88 -13.78 -13.13
CA CYS A 155 10.55 -13.60 -12.54
C CYS A 155 10.61 -13.41 -11.03
N ARG A 156 11.48 -14.16 -10.33
CA ARG A 156 11.71 -13.93 -8.89
C ARG A 156 12.24 -12.54 -8.61
N THR A 157 13.28 -12.13 -9.32
CA THR A 157 13.88 -10.80 -9.14
C THR A 157 12.87 -9.68 -9.41
N TRP A 158 12.03 -9.84 -10.44
CA TRP A 158 10.96 -8.89 -10.71
C TRP A 158 9.95 -8.84 -9.57
N LEU A 159 9.46 -10.00 -9.12
CA LEU A 159 8.47 -10.10 -8.05
C LEU A 159 9.00 -9.54 -6.72
N GLU A 160 10.21 -9.94 -6.33
CA GLU A 160 10.87 -9.45 -5.12
C GLU A 160 11.02 -7.93 -5.13
N ARG A 161 11.43 -7.34 -6.26
CA ARG A 161 11.52 -5.89 -6.41
C ARG A 161 10.17 -5.20 -6.22
N VAL A 162 9.10 -5.72 -6.86
CA VAL A 162 7.76 -5.14 -6.74
C VAL A 162 7.23 -5.25 -5.30
N LEU A 163 7.40 -6.41 -4.67
CA LEU A 163 6.98 -6.60 -3.28
C LEU A 163 7.73 -5.65 -2.34
N THR A 164 9.05 -5.50 -2.49
CA THR A 164 9.86 -4.57 -1.70
C THR A 164 9.44 -3.10 -1.93
N GLN A 165 9.09 -2.72 -3.16
CA GLN A 165 8.59 -1.37 -3.44
C GLN A 165 7.26 -1.09 -2.75
N LEU A 166 6.33 -2.04 -2.79
CA LEU A 166 5.01 -1.92 -2.13
C LEU A 166 5.14 -1.95 -0.60
N GLU A 167 6.06 -2.76 -0.07
CA GLU A 167 6.41 -2.74 1.36
C GLU A 167 6.98 -1.38 1.77
N GLY A 168 7.89 -0.82 0.96
CA GLY A 168 8.43 0.53 1.16
C GLY A 168 7.38 1.64 1.08
N ALA A 169 6.29 1.42 0.32
CA ALA A 169 5.13 2.30 0.30
C ALA A 169 4.20 2.10 1.52
N GLY A 170 4.48 1.10 2.38
CA GLY A 170 3.71 0.84 3.60
C GLY A 170 2.34 0.20 3.37
N VAL A 171 2.11 -0.39 2.19
CA VAL A 171 0.79 -0.95 1.81
C VAL A 171 0.69 -2.46 2.01
N LEU A 172 1.79 -3.11 2.30
CA LEU A 172 1.86 -4.54 2.62
C LEU A 172 3.13 -4.85 3.43
N GLU A 173 3.21 -6.07 3.95
CA GLU A 173 4.43 -6.73 4.40
C GLU A 173 4.63 -8.00 3.57
N ALA A 174 5.85 -8.23 3.10
CA ALA A 174 6.20 -9.41 2.33
C ALA A 174 7.39 -10.17 2.92
N THR A 175 7.28 -11.48 3.00
CA THR A 175 8.32 -12.34 3.55
C THR A 175 8.57 -13.52 2.62
N ARG A 176 9.83 -13.81 2.35
CA ARG A 176 10.22 -15.06 1.71
C ARG A 176 10.40 -16.14 2.77
N GLU A 177 9.41 -17.00 2.92
CA GLU A 177 9.48 -18.16 3.80
C GLU A 177 10.30 -19.29 3.17
N ARG A 178 10.88 -20.18 3.98
CA ARG A 178 11.85 -21.18 3.51
C ARG A 178 11.27 -22.59 3.39
N PHE A 179 10.25 -22.94 4.17
CA PHE A 179 9.79 -24.32 4.27
C PHE A 179 8.25 -24.44 4.23
N PRO A 180 7.66 -24.73 3.04
CA PRO A 180 8.24 -24.69 1.70
C PRO A 180 8.59 -23.27 1.27
N VAL A 181 9.51 -23.12 0.31
CA VAL A 181 9.89 -21.79 -0.18
C VAL A 181 8.72 -21.14 -0.93
N HIS A 182 8.28 -19.98 -0.45
CA HIS A 182 7.20 -19.17 -1.04
C HIS A 182 7.32 -17.71 -0.54
N TYR A 183 6.51 -16.83 -1.12
CA TYR A 183 6.34 -15.48 -0.60
C TYR A 183 5.02 -15.39 0.15
N HIS A 184 5.09 -15.08 1.43
CA HIS A 184 3.95 -14.69 2.24
C HIS A 184 3.77 -13.16 2.12
N VAL A 185 2.57 -12.70 1.79
CA VAL A 185 2.25 -11.28 1.62
C VAL A 185 1.00 -10.95 2.41
N ALA A 186 1.14 -10.06 3.39
CA ALA A 186 0.01 -9.48 4.11
C ALA A 186 -0.30 -8.10 3.53
N VAL A 187 -1.41 -7.96 2.85
CA VAL A 187 -1.87 -6.69 2.26
C VAL A 187 -2.60 -5.88 3.33
N PHE A 188 -2.25 -4.61 3.47
CA PHE A 188 -2.90 -3.68 4.41
C PHE A 188 -4.07 -2.99 3.71
N PRO A 189 -5.34 -3.34 4.02
CA PRO A 189 -6.46 -2.99 3.15
C PRO A 189 -6.64 -1.48 2.92
N ARG A 190 -6.72 -0.66 3.97
CA ARG A 190 -6.87 0.79 3.82
C ARG A 190 -5.71 1.44 3.07
N GLN A 191 -4.49 1.06 3.44
CA GLN A 191 -3.28 1.60 2.84
C GLN A 191 -3.19 1.22 1.36
N TYR A 192 -3.53 -0.03 1.03
CA TYR A 192 -3.52 -0.50 -0.34
C TYR A 192 -4.64 0.16 -1.18
N ALA A 193 -5.85 0.29 -0.63
CA ALA A 193 -6.94 0.99 -1.30
C ALA A 193 -6.58 2.46 -1.60
N ALA A 194 -6.04 3.18 -0.62
CA ALA A 194 -5.59 4.55 -0.80
C ALA A 194 -4.46 4.67 -1.85
N TYR A 195 -3.51 3.74 -1.83
CA TYR A 195 -2.42 3.68 -2.81
C TYR A 195 -2.95 3.49 -4.23
N VAL A 196 -3.89 2.56 -4.43
CA VAL A 196 -4.49 2.31 -5.75
C VAL A 196 -5.30 3.51 -6.22
N SER A 197 -6.12 4.11 -5.34
CA SER A 197 -6.87 5.33 -5.67
C SER A 197 -5.96 6.50 -6.05
N GLY A 198 -4.81 6.63 -5.41
CA GLY A 198 -3.79 7.63 -5.75
C GLY A 198 -3.14 7.39 -7.12
N LEU A 199 -3.04 6.14 -7.58
CA LEU A 199 -2.53 5.80 -8.91
C LEU A 199 -3.56 6.04 -10.02
N ASP A 200 -4.85 5.84 -9.71
CA ASP A 200 -5.95 6.02 -10.65
C ASP A 200 -6.41 7.50 -10.71
N ALA A 201 -5.98 8.32 -9.76
CA ALA A 201 -6.17 9.77 -9.82
C ALA A 201 -5.31 10.33 -10.96
N VAL A 202 -5.92 10.60 -12.10
CA VAL A 202 -5.39 11.57 -13.06
C VAL A 202 -5.05 12.82 -12.26
N PRO A 203 -3.91 13.50 -12.47
CA PRO A 203 -3.62 14.75 -11.77
C PRO A 203 -4.72 15.76 -12.12
N SER A 204 -5.82 15.71 -11.41
CA SER A 204 -6.88 16.69 -11.49
C SER A 204 -6.56 17.75 -10.46
N GLU A 205 -6.07 18.88 -10.99
CA GLU A 205 -6.07 20.21 -10.41
C GLU A 205 -5.50 20.40 -8.99
N PRO A 206 -4.89 21.56 -8.73
CA PRO A 206 -4.13 21.80 -7.51
C PRO A 206 -5.02 21.71 -6.29
N ALA A 207 -4.50 21.00 -5.28
CA ALA A 207 -4.99 20.83 -3.93
C ALA A 207 -6.18 21.75 -3.56
N SER A 208 -7.38 21.16 -3.41
CA SER A 208 -8.46 21.79 -2.66
C SER A 208 -7.87 22.43 -1.39
N THR A 209 -8.13 23.70 -1.21
CA THR A 209 -7.64 24.50 -0.09
C THR A 209 -8.03 23.83 1.22
N ARG A 210 -7.10 23.14 1.86
CA ARG A 210 -7.31 22.52 3.17
C ARG A 210 -7.23 23.62 4.20
N LEU A 211 -8.34 23.91 4.86
CA LEU A 211 -8.36 24.83 5.98
C LEU A 211 -7.73 24.14 7.20
N ALA A 212 -6.71 24.76 7.80
CA ALA A 212 -6.19 24.28 9.08
C ALA A 212 -7.13 24.73 10.22
N TYR A 213 -7.71 23.78 10.94
CA TYR A 213 -8.58 24.03 12.08
C TYR A 213 -7.92 23.57 13.37
N THR A 214 -7.82 24.45 14.37
CA THR A 214 -7.31 24.09 15.70
C THR A 214 -8.49 23.73 16.61
N VAL A 215 -8.50 22.50 17.11
CA VAL A 215 -9.54 21.96 18.01
C VAL A 215 -9.60 22.77 19.29
N ARG A 216 -10.80 23.17 19.67
CA ARG A 216 -11.11 23.95 20.85
C ARG A 216 -11.81 23.11 21.92
N ALA A 217 -11.86 23.57 23.15
CA ALA A 217 -12.63 22.92 24.22
C ALA A 217 -14.11 22.84 23.85
N GLY A 218 -14.69 21.64 23.92
CA GLY A 218 -16.09 21.38 23.56
C GLY A 218 -16.29 20.93 22.11
N ASP A 219 -15.27 20.95 21.28
CA ASP A 219 -15.37 20.44 19.90
C ASP A 219 -15.53 18.91 19.87
N SER A 220 -16.24 18.45 18.85
CA SER A 220 -16.28 17.06 18.43
C SER A 220 -15.97 16.95 16.94
N LEU A 221 -15.43 15.82 16.51
CA LEU A 221 -15.11 15.61 15.09
C LEU A 221 -16.35 15.76 14.21
N TRP A 222 -17.52 15.32 14.71
CA TRP A 222 -18.80 15.51 14.03
C TRP A 222 -19.20 16.99 13.92
N GLY A 223 -19.04 17.76 15.01
CA GLY A 223 -19.34 19.20 15.01
C GLY A 223 -18.47 19.97 14.03
N ILE A 224 -17.16 19.67 14.00
CA ILE A 224 -16.22 20.28 13.08
C ILE A 224 -16.58 19.90 11.62
N ALA A 225 -16.84 18.61 11.34
CA ALA A 225 -17.25 18.16 10.01
C ALA A 225 -18.48 18.93 9.51
N ARG A 226 -19.52 18.99 10.34
CA ARG A 226 -20.77 19.68 10.03
C ARG A 226 -20.59 21.19 9.78
N SER A 227 -19.78 21.86 10.60
CA SER A 227 -19.56 23.31 10.49
C SER A 227 -18.76 23.70 9.23
N HIS A 228 -18.05 22.75 8.67
CA HIS A 228 -17.22 22.95 7.47
C HIS A 228 -17.75 22.23 6.22
N GLY A 229 -18.99 21.72 6.25
CA GLY A 229 -19.64 21.09 5.10
C GLY A 229 -18.95 19.79 4.61
N THR A 230 -18.26 19.07 5.52
CA THR A 230 -17.57 17.82 5.22
C THR A 230 -18.13 16.67 6.08
N THR A 231 -17.64 15.45 5.89
CA THR A 231 -18.03 14.28 6.68
C THR A 231 -16.97 13.94 7.74
N VAL A 232 -17.35 13.17 8.76
CA VAL A 232 -16.40 12.64 9.75
C VAL A 232 -15.36 11.76 9.08
N ASP A 233 -15.77 10.94 8.09
CA ASP A 233 -14.90 10.04 7.37
C ASP A 233 -13.88 10.81 6.52
N ASP A 234 -14.29 11.90 5.88
CA ASP A 234 -13.38 12.77 5.12
C ASP A 234 -12.37 13.46 6.04
N LEU A 235 -12.83 13.95 7.21
CA LEU A 235 -11.94 14.53 8.21
C LEU A 235 -10.94 13.51 8.76
N GLN A 236 -11.38 12.30 9.08
CA GLN A 236 -10.49 11.22 9.52
C GLN A 236 -9.47 10.88 8.44
N SER A 237 -9.93 10.71 7.21
CA SER A 237 -9.07 10.40 6.05
C SER A 237 -8.04 11.49 5.79
N ALA A 238 -8.44 12.77 5.83
CA ALA A 238 -7.56 13.91 5.60
C ALA A 238 -6.48 14.06 6.67
N ASN A 239 -6.71 13.52 7.88
CA ASN A 239 -5.82 13.64 9.04
C ASN A 239 -5.16 12.32 9.45
N GLY A 240 -5.37 11.22 8.72
CA GLY A 240 -4.83 9.91 9.05
C GLY A 240 -5.33 9.38 10.40
N MET A 241 -6.59 9.68 10.77
CA MET A 241 -7.17 9.34 12.07
C MET A 241 -7.96 8.03 11.98
N ASP A 242 -7.69 7.12 12.90
CA ASP A 242 -8.37 5.82 13.01
C ASP A 242 -9.59 5.85 13.98
N SER A 243 -9.83 6.99 14.63
CA SER A 243 -10.92 7.18 15.56
C SER A 243 -11.41 8.63 15.56
N SER A 244 -12.61 8.88 16.10
CA SER A 244 -13.17 10.23 16.24
C SER A 244 -12.64 11.00 17.46
N ARG A 245 -11.62 10.48 18.15
CA ARG A 245 -11.02 11.16 19.31
C ARG A 245 -10.12 12.30 18.85
N ILE A 246 -10.39 13.49 19.37
CA ILE A 246 -9.62 14.72 19.13
C ILE A 246 -9.21 15.35 20.47
N TYR A 247 -8.16 16.17 20.44
CA TYR A 247 -7.62 16.82 21.63
C TYR A 247 -7.58 18.33 21.42
N VAL A 248 -7.86 19.09 22.48
CA VAL A 248 -7.75 20.56 22.47
C VAL A 248 -6.33 20.96 22.06
N GLY A 249 -6.23 21.87 21.07
CA GLY A 249 -4.96 22.30 20.47
C GLY A 249 -4.50 21.43 19.30
N GLN A 250 -5.13 20.30 19.02
CA GLN A 250 -4.83 19.52 17.83
C GLN A 250 -5.19 20.30 16.56
N VAL A 251 -4.30 20.31 15.57
CA VAL A 251 -4.56 20.94 14.27
C VAL A 251 -5.08 19.88 13.30
N LEU A 252 -6.27 20.12 12.73
CA LEU A 252 -6.90 19.27 11.74
C LEU A 252 -6.87 19.94 10.36
N ALA A 253 -6.55 19.18 9.34
CA ALA A 253 -6.76 19.55 7.95
C ALA A 253 -8.22 19.30 7.59
N VAL A 254 -9.00 20.35 7.34
CA VAL A 254 -10.43 20.27 7.00
C VAL A 254 -10.58 20.37 5.48
N PRO A 255 -11.13 19.34 4.82
CA PRO A 255 -11.46 19.41 3.40
C PRO A 255 -12.58 20.45 3.20
N THR A 256 -12.35 21.45 2.34
CA THR A 256 -13.40 22.39 1.94
C THR A 256 -13.97 21.94 0.60
N GLN A 257 -15.29 21.77 0.53
CA GLN A 257 -15.95 21.60 -0.76
C GLN A 257 -15.96 22.93 -1.48
N VAL A 258 -15.35 22.97 -2.67
CA VAL A 258 -15.53 24.12 -3.58
C VAL A 258 -16.92 23.95 -4.19
N GLU A 259 -17.87 24.82 -3.82
CA GLU A 259 -19.14 24.90 -4.55
C GLU A 259 -18.83 25.20 -6.02
N SER A 260 -19.15 24.23 -6.87
CA SER A 260 -19.19 24.47 -8.31
C SER A 260 -20.37 25.42 -8.59
N VAL A 261 -20.07 26.69 -8.80
CA VAL A 261 -21.03 27.66 -9.34
C VAL A 261 -21.38 27.22 -10.76
N GLN A 262 -22.65 26.83 -10.94
CA GLN A 262 -23.24 26.58 -12.25
C GLN A 262 -23.45 27.91 -12.99
#